data_4e9c5b56553170363d08dc23ddd239a6
#
_entry.id   4e9c5b56553170363d08dc23ddd239a6
#
_cell.length_a   1.000
_cell.length_b   1.000
_cell.length_c   1.000
_cell.angle_alpha   90.00
_cell.angle_beta   90.00
_cell.angle_gamma   90.00
#
_symmetry.space_group_name_H-M   'P 1'
#
loop_
_entity.id
_entity.type
_entity.pdbx_description
1 polymer ?
#
loop_
_entity_poly.entity_id
_entity_poly.type
_entity_poly.pdbx_seq_one_letter_code
_entity_poly.pdbx_strand_id
1 'polypeptide(L)'
;MKSKFSTVTVKPNLAVLATPFTATDLLFDWTPIEIPRGGCSIETIQMHYAGTNGVAQTPKDIELIFAKSVNGVAPPTLGASNNKLSNGDTLTKALAQAARPHIIGYKHLDAGTMVDTGVDLVAYNLLGSFSAKPNVKMNIMLEGESAGYLSTKGPGYQTVWMAGLAIEGGEDFGAGVILDGAQAAAVGTQTQLTVTAGGVDPGLVFAKGDEVIAADGALVGTVVSIESNTLFTVDQVQAALADADELCNRQPITFIFGLEY
;
A
#
# COMPACT_ATOMS: atom_id res chain seq x y z
N MET A 1 -27.47 -21.38 5.22
CA MET A 1 -27.07 -19.99 5.56
C MET A 1 -26.88 -19.23 4.26
N LYS A 2 -27.31 -17.99 4.19
CA LYS A 2 -26.99 -17.15 3.02
C LYS A 2 -25.60 -16.54 3.28
N SER A 3 -24.67 -16.75 2.38
CA SER A 3 -23.35 -16.09 2.41
C SER A 3 -23.54 -14.57 2.36
N LYS A 4 -22.74 -13.85 3.10
CA LYS A 4 -22.68 -12.39 3.06
C LYS A 4 -21.39 -11.97 2.36
N PHE A 5 -21.46 -10.88 1.65
CA PHE A 5 -20.32 -10.31 0.92
C PHE A 5 -20.05 -8.89 1.40
N SER A 6 -18.80 -8.54 1.50
CA SER A 6 -18.33 -7.18 1.74
C SER A 6 -17.06 -6.89 0.99
N THR A 7 -16.74 -5.61 0.84
CA THR A 7 -15.45 -5.17 0.30
C THR A 7 -14.68 -4.41 1.36
N VAL A 8 -13.36 -4.58 1.36
CA VAL A 8 -12.43 -3.83 2.21
C VAL A 8 -11.36 -3.23 1.32
N THR A 9 -11.19 -1.91 1.43
CA THR A 9 -10.11 -1.19 0.75
C THR A 9 -8.97 -0.95 1.70
N VAL A 10 -7.75 -1.24 1.24
CA VAL A 10 -6.51 -1.10 2.01
C VAL A 10 -5.50 -0.35 1.18
N LYS A 11 -4.93 0.70 1.74
CA LYS A 11 -3.81 1.46 1.17
C LYS A 11 -2.60 1.30 2.09
N PRO A 12 -1.64 0.43 1.76
CA PRO A 12 -0.44 0.27 2.57
C PRO A 12 0.47 1.49 2.48
N ASN A 13 1.14 1.82 3.57
CA ASN A 13 2.18 2.82 3.58
C ASN A 13 3.48 2.22 3.05
N LEU A 14 3.99 2.77 1.96
CA LEU A 14 5.32 2.44 1.46
C LEU A 14 6.34 3.42 2.05
N ALA A 15 7.55 2.94 2.28
CA ALA A 15 8.67 3.86 2.49
C ALA A 15 9.05 4.46 1.14
N VAL A 16 9.20 5.77 1.10
CA VAL A 16 9.75 6.42 -0.09
C VAL A 16 11.22 6.10 -0.14
N LEU A 17 11.66 5.70 -1.30
CA LEU A 17 13.02 5.31 -1.56
C LEU A 17 13.50 6.07 -2.78
N ALA A 18 14.64 6.69 -2.64
CA ALA A 18 15.33 7.32 -3.76
C ALA A 18 15.76 6.30 -4.84
N THR A 19 15.49 5.03 -4.63
CA THR A 19 15.87 3.95 -5.55
C THR A 19 14.74 2.94 -5.67
N PRO A 20 14.56 2.35 -6.86
CA PRO A 20 13.60 1.27 -7.07
C PRO A 20 13.81 0.10 -6.08
N PHE A 21 12.74 -0.63 -5.80
CA PHE A 21 12.80 -1.86 -5.02
C PHE A 21 13.64 -2.91 -5.77
N THR A 22 14.37 -3.71 -5.03
CA THR A 22 15.09 -4.86 -5.57
C THR A 22 14.31 -6.15 -5.30
N ALA A 23 14.68 -7.23 -5.98
CA ALA A 23 14.04 -8.52 -5.75
C ALA A 23 14.14 -8.92 -4.27
N THR A 24 13.03 -9.40 -3.72
CA THR A 24 12.83 -9.77 -2.31
C THR A 24 12.76 -8.62 -1.30
N ASP A 25 12.76 -7.37 -1.77
CA ASP A 25 12.51 -6.24 -0.88
C ASP A 25 11.07 -6.27 -0.35
N LEU A 26 10.90 -5.77 0.88
CA LEU A 26 9.60 -5.55 1.47
C LEU A 26 9.00 -4.27 0.89
N LEU A 27 7.91 -4.38 0.13
CA LEU A 27 7.18 -3.23 -0.41
C LEU A 27 6.49 -2.44 0.71
N PHE A 28 5.83 -3.16 1.60
CA PHE A 28 5.18 -2.59 2.78
C PHE A 28 5.09 -3.64 3.89
N ASP A 29 5.23 -3.18 5.12
CA ASP A 29 5.11 -4.03 6.31
C ASP A 29 3.65 -4.25 6.69
N TRP A 30 3.42 -4.97 7.77
CA TRP A 30 2.10 -5.37 8.22
C TRP A 30 1.11 -4.21 8.24
N THR A 31 0.19 -4.25 7.30
CA THR A 31 -0.92 -3.31 7.16
C THR A 31 -2.20 -3.99 7.62
N PRO A 32 -2.98 -3.38 8.52
CA PRO A 32 -4.18 -4.01 9.06
C PRO A 32 -5.31 -4.07 8.03
N ILE A 33 -5.98 -5.21 7.98
CA ILE A 33 -7.23 -5.43 7.24
C ILE A 33 -8.32 -5.75 8.25
N GLU A 34 -9.36 -4.94 8.28
CA GLU A 34 -10.49 -5.15 9.19
C GLU A 34 -11.51 -6.06 8.52
N ILE A 35 -11.60 -7.29 9.00
CA ILE A 35 -12.50 -8.32 8.49
C ILE A 35 -13.67 -8.58 9.45
N PRO A 36 -14.81 -9.12 8.97
CA PRO A 36 -15.87 -9.56 9.85
C PRO A 36 -15.41 -10.62 10.84
N ARG A 37 -15.92 -10.55 12.05
CA ARG A 37 -15.57 -11.50 13.11
C ARG A 37 -16.03 -12.91 12.77
N GLY A 38 -15.17 -13.89 13.05
CA GLY A 38 -15.44 -15.31 12.82
C GLY A 38 -14.73 -15.89 11.60
N GLY A 39 -14.04 -15.04 10.85
CA GLY A 39 -13.32 -15.44 9.64
C GLY A 39 -14.11 -15.17 8.35
N CYS A 40 -13.38 -15.11 7.25
CA CYS A 40 -13.94 -14.93 5.92
C CYS A 40 -13.01 -15.58 4.88
N SER A 41 -13.51 -15.77 3.67
CA SER A 41 -12.68 -16.09 2.51
C SER A 41 -12.50 -14.87 1.62
N ILE A 42 -11.30 -14.75 1.02
CA ILE A 42 -11.06 -13.77 -0.04
C ILE A 42 -11.60 -14.37 -1.34
N GLU A 43 -12.60 -13.71 -1.93
CA GLU A 43 -13.18 -14.12 -3.21
C GLU A 43 -12.58 -13.34 -4.38
N THR A 44 -12.22 -12.07 -4.15
CA THR A 44 -11.61 -11.23 -5.17
C THR A 44 -10.49 -10.39 -4.60
N ILE A 45 -9.46 -10.13 -5.41
CA ILE A 45 -8.43 -9.12 -5.15
C ILE A 45 -8.40 -8.20 -6.35
N GLN A 46 -8.55 -6.91 -6.12
CA GLN A 46 -8.19 -5.87 -7.06
C GLN A 46 -7.01 -5.11 -6.49
N MET A 47 -6.03 -4.83 -7.31
CA MET A 47 -4.90 -3.99 -6.95
C MET A 47 -4.75 -2.93 -8.03
N HIS A 48 -4.53 -1.70 -7.60
CA HIS A 48 -4.22 -0.58 -8.48
C HIS A 48 -2.99 0.12 -7.94
N TYR A 49 -2.05 0.44 -8.78
CA TYR A 49 -0.95 1.35 -8.45
C TYR A 49 -0.62 2.24 -9.63
N ALA A 50 -0.35 3.50 -9.33
CA ALA A 50 0.13 4.46 -10.30
C ALA A 50 1.65 4.40 -10.39
N GLY A 51 2.16 4.66 -11.57
CA GLY A 51 3.57 4.98 -11.74
C GLY A 51 3.90 6.30 -11.04
N THR A 52 5.13 6.43 -10.63
CA THR A 52 5.68 7.72 -10.23
C THR A 52 6.19 8.43 -11.47
N ASN A 53 6.27 9.74 -11.48
CA ASN A 53 6.69 10.58 -12.62
C ASN A 53 5.71 10.62 -13.81
N GLY A 54 4.47 10.15 -13.71
CA GLY A 54 3.59 10.02 -14.86
C GLY A 54 4.13 9.06 -15.91
N VAL A 55 4.99 8.12 -15.52
CA VAL A 55 5.50 7.05 -16.37
C VAL A 55 4.83 5.75 -15.97
N ALA A 56 4.25 5.05 -16.96
CA ALA A 56 3.66 3.74 -16.73
C ALA A 56 4.72 2.80 -16.13
N GLN A 57 4.40 2.18 -15.01
CA GLN A 57 5.24 1.13 -14.45
C GLN A 57 5.06 -0.17 -15.23
N THR A 58 6.15 -0.86 -15.50
CA THR A 58 6.05 -2.24 -15.99
C THR A 58 5.48 -3.10 -14.87
N PRO A 59 4.41 -3.88 -15.10
CA PRO A 59 3.88 -4.81 -14.13
C PRO A 59 4.97 -5.73 -13.58
N LYS A 60 4.97 -5.98 -12.28
CA LYS A 60 5.93 -6.81 -11.56
C LYS A 60 5.23 -7.78 -10.65
N ASP A 61 5.86 -8.92 -10.43
CA ASP A 61 5.37 -9.93 -9.51
C ASP A 61 5.44 -9.46 -8.06
N ILE A 62 4.31 -9.57 -7.36
CA ILE A 62 4.19 -9.20 -5.95
C ILE A 62 3.70 -10.40 -5.16
N GLU A 63 4.33 -10.69 -4.02
CA GLU A 63 3.84 -11.68 -3.07
C GLU A 63 3.17 -10.99 -1.89
N LEU A 64 1.91 -11.33 -1.64
CA LEU A 64 1.19 -10.91 -0.44
C LEU A 64 1.29 -11.99 0.63
N ILE A 65 1.66 -11.57 1.84
CA ILE A 65 1.70 -12.42 3.03
C ILE A 65 0.57 -11.99 3.95
N PHE A 66 -0.24 -12.95 4.42
CA PHE A 66 -1.30 -12.68 5.37
C PHE A 66 -0.95 -13.27 6.73
N ALA A 67 -1.24 -12.51 7.79
CA ALA A 67 -0.97 -12.89 9.15
C ALA A 67 -2.12 -12.50 10.08
N LYS A 68 -2.17 -13.14 11.25
CA LYS A 68 -3.10 -12.82 12.34
C LYS A 68 -2.35 -12.46 13.62
N SER A 69 -3.02 -11.77 14.53
CA SER A 69 -2.54 -11.63 15.90
C SER A 69 -2.57 -12.98 16.61
N VAL A 70 -1.64 -13.20 17.53
CA VAL A 70 -1.60 -14.39 18.37
C VAL A 70 -1.61 -13.95 19.82
N ASN A 71 -2.60 -14.38 20.61
CA ASN A 71 -2.81 -13.97 22.00
C ASN A 71 -2.82 -12.44 22.20
N GLY A 72 -3.46 -11.71 21.30
CA GLY A 72 -3.53 -10.26 21.33
C GLY A 72 -2.25 -9.54 20.91
N VAL A 73 -1.22 -10.28 20.46
CA VAL A 73 0.04 -9.72 19.99
C VAL A 73 0.03 -9.63 18.47
N ALA A 74 0.25 -8.43 17.93
CA ALA A 74 0.41 -8.23 16.49
C ALA A 74 1.64 -8.99 15.95
N PRO A 75 1.66 -9.35 14.65
CA PRO A 75 2.86 -9.94 14.06
C PRO A 75 4.05 -8.99 14.20
N PRO A 76 5.25 -9.53 14.48
CA PRO A 76 6.46 -8.69 14.57
C PRO A 76 6.76 -8.08 13.20
N THR A 77 7.28 -6.86 13.18
CA THR A 77 7.70 -6.18 11.94
C THR A 77 8.64 -7.05 11.11
N LEU A 78 8.44 -7.04 9.79
CA LEU A 78 9.25 -7.81 8.85
C LEU A 78 10.51 -7.07 8.38
N GLY A 79 10.50 -5.75 8.48
CA GLY A 79 11.58 -4.91 8.01
C GLY A 79 12.11 -3.93 9.05
N ALA A 80 13.25 -3.33 8.77
CA ALA A 80 13.75 -2.17 9.48
C ALA A 80 12.80 -0.98 9.24
N SER A 81 12.99 0.11 9.96
CA SER A 81 12.13 1.30 10.04
C SER A 81 11.67 1.93 8.70
N ASN A 82 12.14 1.45 7.58
CA ASN A 82 11.86 1.99 6.25
C ASN A 82 11.04 1.05 5.34
N ASN A 83 10.39 0.02 5.88
CA ASN A 83 9.66 -0.99 5.09
C ASN A 83 10.48 -1.66 3.98
N LYS A 84 11.77 -1.41 3.91
CA LYS A 84 12.71 -2.02 3.00
C LYS A 84 13.66 -2.91 3.78
N LEU A 85 13.77 -4.15 3.37
CA LEU A 85 14.85 -5.00 3.80
C LEU A 85 16.14 -4.41 3.23
N SER A 86 17.03 -3.89 4.10
CA SER A 86 18.26 -3.27 3.63
C SER A 86 19.14 -4.31 2.95
N ASN A 87 19.70 -3.93 1.82
CA ASN A 87 20.74 -4.61 1.03
C ASN A 87 21.10 -6.04 1.48
N GLY A 88 20.40 -7.04 0.91
CA GLY A 88 20.72 -8.45 1.14
C GLY A 88 20.07 -9.07 2.38
N ASP A 89 19.27 -8.34 3.14
CA ASP A 89 18.42 -8.91 4.16
C ASP A 89 17.15 -9.49 3.50
N THR A 90 17.31 -10.63 2.87
CA THR A 90 16.20 -11.59 2.81
C THR A 90 15.58 -11.67 4.20
N LEU A 91 14.26 -11.84 4.30
CA LEU A 91 13.58 -12.19 5.56
C LEU A 91 14.53 -13.04 6.40
N THR A 92 15.18 -12.44 7.40
CA THR A 92 16.20 -13.17 8.14
C THR A 92 15.53 -14.37 8.77
N LYS A 93 16.26 -15.47 8.89
CA LYS A 93 15.74 -16.70 9.52
C LYS A 93 15.09 -16.41 10.88
N ALA A 94 15.58 -15.42 11.62
CA ALA A 94 15.02 -14.99 12.90
C ALA A 94 13.65 -14.31 12.76
N LEU A 95 13.49 -13.41 11.78
CA LEU A 95 12.19 -12.77 11.48
C LEU A 95 11.18 -13.79 10.97
N ALA A 96 11.60 -14.70 10.10
CA ALA A 96 10.74 -15.79 9.64
C ALA A 96 10.30 -16.69 10.80
N GLN A 97 11.15 -16.94 11.78
CA GLN A 97 10.78 -17.72 12.96
C GLN A 97 9.80 -16.98 13.88
N ALA A 98 10.00 -15.69 14.11
CA ALA A 98 9.13 -14.87 14.95
C ALA A 98 7.76 -14.63 14.31
N ALA A 99 7.71 -14.38 13.00
CA ALA A 99 6.47 -14.17 12.26
C ALA A 99 5.70 -15.47 11.97
N ARG A 100 6.38 -16.61 11.92
CA ARG A 100 5.81 -17.90 11.51
C ARG A 100 4.52 -18.30 12.23
N PRO A 101 4.36 -18.11 13.55
CA PRO A 101 3.11 -18.44 14.23
C PRO A 101 1.92 -17.57 13.82
N HIS A 102 2.20 -16.41 13.24
CA HIS A 102 1.20 -15.44 12.83
C HIS A 102 0.73 -15.66 11.39
N ILE A 103 1.57 -16.23 10.52
CA ILE A 103 1.29 -16.37 9.08
C ILE A 103 0.15 -17.37 8.86
N ILE A 104 -0.86 -16.93 8.10
CA ILE A 104 -2.05 -17.73 7.75
C ILE A 104 -2.15 -18.02 6.26
N GLY A 105 -1.41 -17.31 5.40
CA GLY A 105 -1.42 -17.58 3.97
C GLY A 105 -0.55 -16.65 3.15
N TYR A 106 -0.45 -17.00 1.87
CA TYR A 106 0.30 -16.27 0.85
C TYR A 106 -0.55 -16.13 -0.40
N LYS A 107 -0.33 -15.06 -1.16
CA LYS A 107 -0.92 -14.90 -2.48
C LYS A 107 0.05 -14.23 -3.43
N HIS A 108 0.43 -14.96 -4.46
CA HIS A 108 1.21 -14.44 -5.58
C HIS A 108 0.31 -13.66 -6.54
N LEU A 109 0.72 -12.45 -6.89
CA LEU A 109 0.13 -11.59 -7.90
C LEU A 109 1.07 -11.59 -9.11
N ASP A 110 0.68 -12.33 -10.14
CA ASP A 110 1.48 -12.57 -11.36
C ASP A 110 1.39 -11.35 -12.29
N ALA A 111 2.52 -10.75 -12.62
CA ALA A 111 2.65 -9.63 -13.55
C ALA A 111 2.04 -9.94 -14.93
N GLY A 112 2.13 -11.18 -15.38
CA GLY A 112 1.54 -11.62 -16.64
C GLY A 112 0.02 -11.55 -16.70
N THR A 113 -0.65 -11.36 -15.55
CA THR A 113 -2.10 -11.18 -15.45
C THR A 113 -2.50 -9.73 -15.14
N MET A 114 -1.55 -8.85 -14.96
CA MET A 114 -1.79 -7.42 -14.75
C MET A 114 -2.07 -6.71 -16.08
N VAL A 115 -2.85 -5.67 -15.99
CA VAL A 115 -3.22 -4.85 -17.15
C VAL A 115 -2.65 -3.45 -16.97
N ASP A 116 -1.81 -3.05 -17.90
CA ASP A 116 -1.48 -1.65 -18.09
C ASP A 116 -2.68 -0.96 -18.77
N THR A 117 -3.27 -0.01 -18.07
CA THR A 117 -4.47 0.69 -18.58
C THR A 117 -4.14 1.84 -19.52
N GLY A 118 -2.86 2.09 -19.80
CA GLY A 118 -2.39 3.14 -20.71
C GLY A 118 -2.55 4.57 -20.19
N VAL A 119 -2.89 4.73 -18.93
CA VAL A 119 -3.00 6.02 -18.21
C VAL A 119 -2.16 6.00 -16.93
N ASP A 120 -0.96 5.44 -17.02
CA ASP A 120 0.00 5.30 -15.93
C ASP A 120 -0.53 4.55 -14.69
N LEU A 121 -1.57 3.75 -14.88
CA LEU A 121 -2.17 2.92 -13.86
C LEU A 121 -2.04 1.45 -14.22
N VAL A 122 -1.35 0.69 -13.39
CA VAL A 122 -1.34 -0.77 -13.46
C VAL A 122 -2.46 -1.33 -12.60
N ALA A 123 -3.27 -2.18 -13.18
CA ALA A 123 -4.37 -2.84 -12.51
C ALA A 123 -4.18 -4.36 -12.51
N TYR A 124 -4.29 -4.96 -11.34
CA TYR A 124 -4.47 -6.38 -11.16
C TYR A 124 -5.91 -6.64 -10.73
N ASN A 125 -6.56 -7.56 -11.41
CA ASN A 125 -7.94 -7.89 -11.08
C ASN A 125 -8.12 -9.41 -11.05
N LEU A 126 -8.19 -9.99 -9.88
CA LEU A 126 -8.59 -11.36 -9.67
C LEU A 126 -10.05 -11.39 -9.24
N LEU A 127 -10.93 -11.51 -10.22
CA LEU A 127 -12.32 -11.86 -9.98
C LEU A 127 -12.37 -13.37 -9.76
N GLY A 128 -12.88 -13.80 -8.63
CA GLY A 128 -13.06 -15.23 -8.35
C GLY A 128 -13.74 -15.91 -9.53
N SER A 129 -13.12 -16.95 -10.07
CA SER A 129 -13.72 -17.83 -11.09
C SER A 129 -13.80 -17.36 -12.55
N PHE A 130 -13.12 -16.30 -13.00
CA PHE A 130 -12.95 -16.04 -14.44
C PHE A 130 -11.73 -16.75 -15.06
N SER A 131 -11.03 -17.57 -14.32
CA SER A 131 -10.07 -18.50 -14.90
C SER A 131 -10.84 -19.51 -15.75
N ALA A 132 -10.28 -19.89 -16.91
CA ALA A 132 -10.81 -20.94 -17.80
C ALA A 132 -10.96 -22.33 -17.14
N LYS A 133 -10.72 -22.43 -15.86
CA LYS A 133 -11.01 -23.57 -14.97
C LYS A 133 -12.12 -23.14 -14.00
N PRO A 134 -13.37 -23.53 -14.25
CA PRO A 134 -14.52 -23.09 -13.47
C PRO A 134 -14.58 -23.81 -12.11
N ASN A 135 -13.69 -23.66 -11.22
CA ASN A 135 -13.76 -24.19 -9.85
C ASN A 135 -12.53 -23.89 -8.99
N VAL A 136 -11.67 -22.97 -9.39
CA VAL A 136 -10.57 -22.55 -8.52
C VAL A 136 -11.06 -21.33 -7.72
N LYS A 137 -11.79 -21.57 -6.65
CA LYS A 137 -11.99 -20.60 -5.60
C LYS A 137 -10.60 -20.24 -5.05
N MET A 138 -10.34 -18.95 -4.89
CA MET A 138 -9.17 -18.51 -4.16
C MET A 138 -9.41 -18.79 -2.67
N ASN A 139 -8.94 -19.94 -2.22
CA ASN A 139 -9.15 -20.40 -0.85
C ASN A 139 -8.11 -19.82 0.12
N ILE A 140 -8.08 -18.50 0.27
CA ILE A 140 -7.42 -17.91 1.42
C ILE A 140 -8.49 -17.64 2.47
N MET A 141 -8.52 -18.48 3.50
CA MET A 141 -9.32 -18.22 4.70
C MET A 141 -8.59 -17.23 5.54
N LEU A 142 -9.21 -16.06 5.73
CA LEU A 142 -8.74 -15.06 6.67
C LEU A 142 -9.41 -15.28 8.01
N GLU A 143 -8.65 -15.74 8.98
CA GLU A 143 -9.12 -15.95 10.34
C GLU A 143 -8.29 -15.09 11.28
N GLY A 144 -8.91 -14.09 11.88
CA GLY A 144 -8.31 -13.28 12.92
C GLY A 144 -8.43 -13.92 14.30
N GLU A 145 -7.92 -13.27 15.31
CA GLU A 145 -8.04 -13.72 16.69
C GLU A 145 -9.47 -13.50 17.22
N SER A 146 -10.02 -14.49 17.93
CA SER A 146 -11.42 -14.52 18.36
C SER A 146 -11.82 -13.41 19.34
N ALA A 147 -10.87 -12.78 19.99
CA ALA A 147 -11.12 -11.77 21.02
C ALA A 147 -11.44 -10.36 20.47
N GLY A 148 -11.46 -10.13 19.17
CA GLY A 148 -11.68 -8.81 18.59
C GLY A 148 -10.58 -7.80 18.94
N TYR A 149 -9.42 -8.31 19.33
CA TYR A 149 -8.28 -7.51 19.69
C TYR A 149 -7.80 -6.70 18.50
N LEU A 150 -7.49 -5.45 18.73
CA LEU A 150 -6.89 -4.52 17.78
C LEU A 150 -7.78 -4.05 16.62
N SER A 151 -9.06 -4.45 16.53
CA SER A 151 -9.94 -3.86 15.53
C SER A 151 -10.36 -2.44 15.92
N THR A 152 -10.14 -1.50 15.03
CA THR A 152 -10.59 -0.11 15.19
C THR A 152 -12.06 0.09 14.84
N LYS A 153 -12.67 -0.87 14.10
CA LYS A 153 -14.08 -0.82 13.68
C LYS A 153 -15.09 -1.28 14.73
N GLY A 154 -14.62 -1.83 15.84
CA GLY A 154 -15.47 -2.24 16.95
C GLY A 154 -15.70 -3.77 17.03
N PRO A 155 -16.62 -4.23 17.92
CA PRO A 155 -16.66 -5.62 18.36
C PRO A 155 -17.15 -6.63 17.32
N GLY A 156 -17.69 -6.18 16.20
CA GLY A 156 -18.11 -7.03 15.07
C GLY A 156 -17.01 -7.35 14.10
N TYR A 157 -15.81 -6.83 14.32
CA TYR A 157 -14.66 -6.96 13.44
C TYR A 157 -13.44 -7.51 14.17
N GLN A 158 -12.50 -7.99 13.38
CA GLN A 158 -11.19 -8.44 13.85
C GLN A 158 -10.14 -8.07 12.80
N THR A 159 -8.89 -7.96 13.20
CA THR A 159 -7.80 -7.55 12.35
C THR A 159 -7.06 -8.76 11.81
N VAL A 160 -6.83 -8.77 10.50
CA VAL A 160 -5.83 -9.58 9.80
C VAL A 160 -4.78 -8.62 9.26
N TRP A 161 -3.58 -9.07 9.12
CA TRP A 161 -2.45 -8.27 8.65
C TRP A 161 -2.00 -8.73 7.29
N MET A 162 -1.60 -7.79 6.45
CA MET A 162 -1.05 -8.04 5.12
C MET A 162 0.29 -7.33 4.98
N ALA A 163 1.27 -8.02 4.42
CA ALA A 163 2.54 -7.44 3.98
C ALA A 163 2.79 -7.78 2.51
N GLY A 164 3.58 -6.98 1.82
CA GLY A 164 3.90 -7.17 0.40
C GLY A 164 5.40 -7.26 0.15
N LEU A 165 5.80 -8.19 -0.72
CA LEU A 165 7.17 -8.36 -1.17
C LEU A 165 7.27 -8.13 -2.68
N ALA A 166 8.30 -7.41 -3.12
CA ALA A 166 8.72 -7.36 -4.51
C ALA A 166 9.41 -8.68 -4.87
N ILE A 167 8.95 -9.39 -5.87
CA ILE A 167 9.55 -10.69 -6.26
C ILE A 167 10.66 -10.48 -7.28
N GLU A 168 10.42 -9.65 -8.28
CA GLU A 168 11.39 -9.40 -9.36
C GLU A 168 12.22 -8.16 -9.12
N GLY A 169 11.67 -7.17 -8.44
CA GLY A 169 12.27 -5.85 -8.27
C GLY A 169 12.10 -4.93 -9.48
N GLY A 170 12.46 -3.67 -9.30
CA GLY A 170 12.31 -2.62 -10.30
C GLY A 170 11.03 -1.80 -10.15
N GLU A 171 10.20 -2.07 -9.15
CA GLU A 171 9.10 -1.20 -8.77
C GLU A 171 9.69 0.11 -8.22
N ASP A 172 9.31 1.22 -8.80
CA ASP A 172 9.76 2.54 -8.42
C ASP A 172 8.57 3.42 -8.05
N PHE A 173 8.46 3.74 -6.78
CA PHE A 173 7.45 4.64 -6.24
C PHE A 173 8.08 5.92 -5.66
N GLY A 174 9.39 6.10 -5.88
CA GLY A 174 10.16 7.15 -5.24
C GLY A 174 10.11 8.49 -5.92
N ALA A 175 9.89 8.54 -7.21
CA ALA A 175 9.88 9.82 -7.90
C ALA A 175 8.53 10.50 -7.75
N GLY A 176 8.57 11.73 -7.26
CA GLY A 176 7.42 12.54 -6.94
C GLY A 176 7.38 13.85 -7.70
N VAL A 177 6.65 14.81 -7.17
CA VAL A 177 6.63 16.17 -7.66
C VAL A 177 7.71 17.00 -6.97
N ILE A 178 8.33 17.91 -7.70
CA ILE A 178 9.37 18.81 -7.16
C ILE A 178 8.71 20.12 -6.73
N LEU A 179 8.89 20.51 -5.48
CA LEU A 179 8.36 21.74 -4.93
C LEU A 179 9.02 22.97 -5.59
N ASP A 180 8.23 23.98 -5.93
CA ASP A 180 8.70 25.27 -6.42
C ASP A 180 8.55 26.32 -5.30
N GLY A 181 9.67 26.60 -4.65
CA GLY A 181 9.75 27.47 -3.50
C GLY A 181 9.58 26.78 -2.14
N ALA A 182 10.30 27.27 -1.16
CA ALA A 182 10.26 26.76 0.21
C ALA A 182 8.90 27.01 0.87
N GLN A 183 8.43 26.04 1.66
CA GLN A 183 7.19 26.14 2.40
C GLN A 183 7.44 26.01 3.91
N ALA A 184 6.99 27.00 4.68
CA ALA A 184 7.04 26.92 6.14
C ALA A 184 6.06 25.86 6.69
N ALA A 185 6.39 25.30 7.85
CA ALA A 185 5.46 24.44 8.56
C ALA A 185 4.15 25.20 8.87
N ALA A 186 3.01 24.53 8.62
CA ALA A 186 1.67 25.07 8.80
C ALA A 186 0.73 23.97 9.32
N VAL A 187 0.99 23.52 10.56
CA VAL A 187 0.24 22.44 11.20
C VAL A 187 -1.21 22.85 11.44
N GLY A 188 -2.15 22.00 11.04
CA GLY A 188 -3.59 22.25 11.20
C GLY A 188 -4.16 23.33 10.28
N THR A 189 -3.40 23.77 9.27
CA THR A 189 -3.82 24.79 8.31
C THR A 189 -3.67 24.25 6.89
N GLN A 190 -4.74 24.29 6.12
CA GLN A 190 -4.67 23.92 4.70
C GLN A 190 -3.69 24.84 3.98
N THR A 191 -2.77 24.22 3.26
CA THR A 191 -1.68 24.90 2.58
C THR A 191 -1.64 24.48 1.12
N GLN A 192 -1.57 25.48 0.26
CA GLN A 192 -1.39 25.28 -1.17
C GLN A 192 0.10 25.15 -1.48
N LEU A 193 0.47 24.12 -2.20
CA LEU A 193 1.84 23.82 -2.62
C LEU A 193 1.97 24.01 -4.12
N THR A 194 3.02 24.73 -4.53
CA THR A 194 3.37 24.93 -5.94
C THR A 194 4.49 23.98 -6.30
N VAL A 195 4.39 23.34 -7.46
CA VAL A 195 5.42 22.46 -7.99
C VAL A 195 6.03 23.02 -9.27
N THR A 196 7.25 22.60 -9.57
CA THR A 196 8.04 23.10 -10.69
C THR A 196 7.30 22.94 -12.01
N ALA A 197 7.11 24.06 -12.72
CA ALA A 197 6.45 24.07 -14.02
C ALA A 197 7.23 23.21 -15.04
N GLY A 198 6.48 22.36 -15.77
CA GLY A 198 7.09 21.40 -16.71
C GLY A 198 7.68 20.17 -16.06
N GLY A 199 7.57 20.03 -14.73
CA GLY A 199 7.86 18.82 -13.98
C GLY A 199 6.70 17.82 -14.00
N VAL A 200 6.69 16.91 -13.03
CA VAL A 200 5.62 15.92 -12.88
C VAL A 200 4.33 16.59 -12.43
N ASP A 201 3.22 16.29 -13.11
CA ASP A 201 1.89 16.77 -12.73
C ASP A 201 1.45 16.13 -11.41
N PRO A 202 1.08 16.91 -10.37
CA PRO A 202 0.56 16.36 -9.12
C PRO A 202 -0.62 15.41 -9.31
N GLY A 203 -1.44 15.61 -10.34
CA GLY A 203 -2.58 14.74 -10.65
C GLY A 203 -2.19 13.35 -11.16
N LEU A 204 -0.94 13.15 -11.58
CA LEU A 204 -0.40 11.84 -11.95
C LEU A 204 0.19 11.08 -10.76
N VAL A 205 0.52 11.77 -9.67
CA VAL A 205 1.15 11.19 -8.48
C VAL A 205 0.15 11.03 -7.33
N PHE A 206 -0.74 11.97 -7.18
CA PHE A 206 -1.65 12.05 -6.03
C PHE A 206 -3.11 11.98 -6.44
N ALA A 207 -3.91 11.46 -5.52
CA ALA A 207 -5.35 11.62 -5.51
C ALA A 207 -5.78 12.27 -4.19
N LYS A 208 -6.99 12.83 -4.17
CA LYS A 208 -7.58 13.37 -2.95
C LYS A 208 -7.62 12.30 -1.85
N GLY A 209 -7.07 12.63 -0.68
CA GLY A 209 -7.00 11.74 0.47
C GLY A 209 -5.69 10.93 0.57
N ASP A 210 -4.78 11.05 -0.39
CA ASP A 210 -3.47 10.43 -0.31
C ASP A 210 -2.56 11.16 0.68
N GLU A 211 -1.73 10.42 1.40
CA GLU A 211 -0.70 10.98 2.27
C GLU A 211 0.53 11.38 1.44
N VAL A 212 0.98 12.60 1.65
CA VAL A 212 2.19 13.18 1.03
C VAL A 212 3.35 13.08 1.99
N ILE A 213 4.47 12.56 1.52
CA ILE A 213 5.73 12.54 2.27
C ILE A 213 6.84 13.20 1.46
N ALA A 214 7.82 13.78 2.17
CA ALA A 214 9.06 14.23 1.56
C ALA A 214 9.99 13.04 1.28
N ALA A 215 11.01 13.24 0.45
CA ALA A 215 11.97 12.19 0.06
C ALA A 215 12.71 11.54 1.24
N ASP A 216 12.82 12.24 2.38
CA ASP A 216 13.38 11.70 3.62
C ASP A 216 12.41 10.84 4.42
N GLY A 217 11.17 10.67 3.93
CA GLY A 217 10.10 9.91 4.57
C GLY A 217 9.26 10.71 5.58
N ALA A 218 9.55 11.99 5.78
CA ALA A 218 8.77 12.83 6.68
C ALA A 218 7.36 13.07 6.13
N LEU A 219 6.34 12.87 6.97
CA LEU A 219 4.95 13.13 6.59
C LEU A 219 4.76 14.65 6.42
N VAL A 220 4.26 15.05 5.26
CA VAL A 220 3.89 16.44 4.95
C VAL A 220 2.45 16.70 5.35
N GLY A 221 1.51 15.96 4.81
CA GLY A 221 0.09 16.10 5.06
C GLY A 221 -0.74 15.19 4.15
N THR A 222 -2.04 15.48 4.04
CA THR A 222 -2.99 14.73 3.21
C THR A 222 -3.53 15.63 2.11
N VAL A 223 -3.61 15.12 0.89
CA VAL A 223 -4.13 15.87 -0.27
C VAL A 223 -5.61 16.20 -0.10
N VAL A 224 -5.94 17.46 -0.16
CA VAL A 224 -7.32 17.97 -0.12
C VAL A 224 -7.87 18.16 -1.51
N SER A 225 -7.07 18.76 -2.42
CA SER A 225 -7.45 19.03 -3.81
C SER A 225 -6.22 19.15 -4.69
N ILE A 226 -6.42 18.91 -5.99
CA ILE A 226 -5.45 19.17 -7.04
C ILE A 226 -6.10 20.20 -7.96
N GLU A 227 -5.49 21.37 -8.04
CA GLU A 227 -6.07 22.53 -8.75
C GLU A 227 -5.56 22.63 -10.19
N SER A 228 -4.32 22.24 -10.43
CA SER A 228 -3.70 22.25 -11.76
C SER A 228 -2.49 21.31 -11.82
N ASN A 229 -1.84 21.25 -12.96
CA ASN A 229 -0.60 20.51 -13.17
C ASN A 229 0.61 21.07 -12.41
N THR A 230 0.46 22.19 -11.72
CA THR A 230 1.53 22.83 -10.91
C THR A 230 1.07 23.19 -9.50
N LEU A 231 -0.16 22.82 -9.11
CA LEU A 231 -0.74 23.33 -7.88
C LEU A 231 -1.64 22.30 -7.22
N PHE A 232 -1.40 22.02 -5.96
CA PHE A 232 -2.27 21.17 -5.14
C PHE A 232 -2.31 21.65 -3.68
N THR A 233 -3.33 21.29 -2.96
CA THR A 233 -3.55 21.68 -1.57
C THR A 233 -3.49 20.47 -0.65
N VAL A 234 -2.76 20.60 0.46
CA VAL A 234 -2.72 19.63 1.57
C VAL A 234 -3.45 20.17 2.80
N ASP A 235 -3.90 19.29 3.67
CA ASP A 235 -4.60 19.63 4.91
C ASP A 235 -3.70 20.39 5.89
N GLN A 236 -2.40 20.17 5.83
CA GLN A 236 -1.37 20.81 6.65
C GLN A 236 0.02 20.58 6.04
N VAL A 237 1.01 21.31 6.56
CA VAL A 237 2.45 21.04 6.34
C VAL A 237 3.09 20.82 7.70
N GLN A 238 3.41 19.56 8.03
CA GLN A 238 3.89 19.19 9.37
C GLN A 238 5.30 19.69 9.68
N ALA A 239 6.18 19.73 8.69
CA ALA A 239 7.55 20.23 8.80
C ALA A 239 7.85 21.19 7.66
N ALA A 240 8.76 22.13 7.89
CA ALA A 240 9.18 23.04 6.84
C ALA A 240 9.82 22.27 5.67
N LEU A 241 9.45 22.65 4.46
CA LEU A 241 9.95 22.09 3.22
C LEU A 241 10.90 23.11 2.56
N ALA A 242 11.98 22.62 2.00
CA ALA A 242 12.90 23.45 1.23
C ALA A 242 12.44 23.60 -0.23
N ASP A 243 12.99 24.59 -0.91
CA ASP A 243 12.88 24.68 -2.36
C ASP A 243 13.52 23.45 -3.01
N ALA A 244 12.88 22.93 -4.04
CA ALA A 244 13.24 21.71 -4.74
C ALA A 244 13.13 20.41 -3.91
N ASP A 245 12.45 20.40 -2.76
CA ASP A 245 12.11 19.15 -2.08
C ASP A 245 11.20 18.30 -2.97
N GLU A 246 11.49 17.01 -2.99
CA GLU A 246 10.68 16.01 -3.68
C GLU A 246 9.58 15.50 -2.78
N LEU A 247 8.33 15.55 -3.28
CA LEU A 247 7.14 15.12 -2.56
C LEU A 247 6.53 13.89 -3.24
N CYS A 248 6.34 12.83 -2.49
CA CYS A 248 5.93 11.53 -3.00
C CYS A 248 4.64 11.04 -2.35
N ASN A 249 3.93 10.17 -3.07
CA ASN A 249 2.76 9.49 -2.53
C ASN A 249 3.20 8.36 -1.59
N ARG A 250 2.77 8.44 -0.33
CA ARG A 250 3.06 7.40 0.67
C ARG A 250 2.28 6.11 0.43
N GLN A 251 1.14 6.19 -0.28
CA GLN A 251 0.17 5.11 -0.45
C GLN A 251 -0.15 4.89 -1.94
N PRO A 252 0.85 4.64 -2.80
CA PRO A 252 0.63 4.54 -4.24
C PRO A 252 -0.12 3.28 -4.64
N ILE A 253 -0.20 2.28 -3.76
CA ILE A 253 -0.88 1.01 -4.01
C ILE A 253 -2.22 0.97 -3.27
N THR A 254 -3.26 0.60 -3.98
CA THR A 254 -4.59 0.36 -3.40
C THR A 254 -5.02 -1.08 -3.65
N PHE A 255 -5.36 -1.79 -2.59
CA PHE A 255 -5.98 -3.12 -2.66
C PHE A 255 -7.45 -3.02 -2.32
N ILE A 256 -8.29 -3.77 -3.05
CA ILE A 256 -9.70 -3.95 -2.75
C ILE A 256 -9.96 -5.45 -2.69
N PHE A 257 -10.30 -5.94 -1.50
CA PHE A 257 -10.63 -7.33 -1.24
C PHE A 257 -12.13 -7.52 -1.23
N GLY A 258 -12.64 -8.46 -2.02
CA GLY A 258 -13.99 -8.97 -1.89
C GLY A 258 -14.00 -10.17 -0.95
N LEU A 259 -14.78 -10.10 0.11
CA LEU A 259 -14.83 -11.07 1.19
C LEU A 259 -16.19 -11.76 1.23
N GLU A 260 -16.19 -13.10 1.40
CA GLU A 260 -17.37 -13.92 1.71
C GLU A 260 -17.29 -14.42 3.16
N TYR A 261 -18.38 -14.30 3.93
CA TYR A 261 -18.47 -14.71 5.34
C TYR A 261 -19.87 -15.15 5.75
#